data_da609e319af6be9e91bf550a896b1afe
#
_entry.id   da609e319af6be9e91bf550a896b1afe
#
_cell.length_a   1.000
_cell.length_b   1.000
_cell.length_c   1.000
_cell.angle_alpha   90.00
_cell.angle_beta   90.00
_cell.angle_gamma   90.00
#
_symmetry.space_group_name_H-M   'P 1'
#
loop_
_entity.id
_entity.type
_entity.pdbx_description
1 polymer ?
#
loop_
_entity_poly.entity_id
_entity_poly.type
_entity_poly.pdbx_seq_one_letter_code
_entity_poly.pdbx_strand_id
1 'polypeptide(L)'
;MSPRFGARLVVAITPEDVGRRVTVRRFEAGVFRDAVGVLESWTGGVLTLRRRDGSTVEIAEDSMVAAKIVTPPPRASSTGG
;
A
#
# COMPACT_ATOMS: atom_id res chain seq x y z
N MET A 1 4.73 -26.87 4.76
CA MET A 1 4.41 -26.60 4.72
C MET A 1 3.97 -25.67 4.56
N SER A 2 3.60 -25.35 4.36
CA SER A 2 3.23 -24.46 4.17
C SER A 2 2.48 -23.82 4.82
N PRO A 3 2.40 -23.09 4.94
CA PRO A 3 1.79 -22.37 5.65
C PRO A 3 0.79 -21.90 5.23
N ARG A 4 0.12 -22.11 5.21
CA ARG A 4 -0.76 -21.73 4.84
C ARG A 4 -1.24 -20.66 5.32
N PHE A 5 -1.33 -20.24 6.01
CA PHE A 5 -1.83 -19.26 6.48
C PHE A 5 -1.21 -18.32 6.26
N GLY A 6 -1.10 -17.93 5.83
CA GLY A 6 -0.63 -17.21 5.52
C GLY A 6 -0.41 -16.09 5.05
N ALA A 7 0.00 -15.48 5.52
CA ALA A 7 0.23 -14.30 5.09
C ALA A 7 1.26 -14.30 4.13
N ARG A 8 1.04 -14.10 2.92
CA ARG A 8 2.00 -13.96 2.03
C ARG A 8 2.47 -12.57 2.05
N LEU A 9 3.67 -12.21 2.30
CA LEU A 9 4.23 -10.87 2.21
C LEU A 9 4.67 -10.65 0.77
N VAL A 10 3.83 -9.97 0.04
CA VAL A 10 4.06 -9.77 -1.38
C VAL A 10 3.87 -8.31 -1.74
N VAL A 11 4.77 -7.76 -2.51
CA VAL A 11 4.62 -6.42 -3.04
C VAL A 11 3.89 -6.55 -4.37
N ALA A 12 2.64 -6.13 -4.40
CA ALA A 12 1.79 -6.28 -5.56
C ALA A 12 1.46 -4.94 -6.23
N ILE A 13 2.33 -3.96 -6.06
CA ILE A 13 2.14 -2.68 -6.73
C ILE A 13 3.39 -2.38 -7.54
N THR A 14 3.27 -1.49 -8.50
CA THR A 14 4.38 -1.08 -9.35
C THR A 14 4.36 0.43 -9.47
N PRO A 15 5.43 1.04 -9.99
CA PRO A 15 5.42 2.48 -10.18
C PRO A 15 4.31 2.97 -11.09
N GLU A 16 3.70 2.08 -11.87
CA GLU A 16 2.60 2.49 -12.72
C GLU A 16 1.32 2.70 -11.94
N ASP A 17 1.31 2.35 -10.68
CA ASP A 17 0.12 2.51 -9.85
C ASP A 17 0.02 3.89 -9.22
N VAL A 18 0.85 4.83 -9.65
CA VAL A 18 0.73 6.20 -9.20
C VAL A 18 -0.68 6.70 -9.47
N GLY A 19 -1.29 7.31 -8.48
CA GLY A 19 -2.68 7.76 -8.55
C GLY A 19 -3.65 6.82 -7.89
N ARG A 20 -3.21 5.61 -7.54
CA ARG A 20 -4.10 4.66 -6.91
C ARG A 20 -3.89 4.63 -5.41
N ARG A 21 -4.93 4.28 -4.69
CA ARG A 21 -4.81 4.14 -3.26
C ARG A 21 -4.21 2.78 -2.95
N VAL A 22 -3.18 2.78 -2.14
CA VAL A 22 -2.46 1.55 -1.83
C VAL A 22 -2.29 1.43 -0.33
N THR A 23 -2.07 0.21 0.13
CA THR A 23 -1.64 -0.04 1.49
C THR A 23 -0.26 -0.67 1.40
N VAL A 24 0.65 -0.21 2.24
CA VAL A 24 2.04 -0.67 2.23
C VAL A 24 2.41 -1.08 3.64
N ARG A 25 2.95 -2.28 3.77
CA ARG A 25 3.50 -2.73 5.04
C ARG A 25 5.01 -2.67 4.94
N ARG A 26 5.63 -2.01 5.90
CA ARG A 26 7.08 -1.89 5.91
C ARG A 26 7.61 -2.33 7.26
N PHE A 27 8.86 -2.71 7.28
CA PHE A 27 9.54 -3.13 8.49
C PHE A 27 10.64 -2.14 8.77
N GLU A 28 10.54 -1.43 9.87
CA GLU A 28 11.54 -0.45 10.24
C GLU A 28 11.82 -0.53 11.72
N ALA A 29 13.07 -0.47 12.08
CA ALA A 29 13.47 -0.43 13.49
C ALA A 29 12.84 -1.56 14.29
N GLY A 30 12.74 -2.73 13.70
CA GLY A 30 12.24 -3.90 14.39
C GLY A 30 10.73 -3.98 14.48
N VAL A 31 10.01 -3.11 13.81
CA VAL A 31 8.56 -3.04 13.90
C VAL A 31 7.93 -3.03 12.54
N PHE A 32 6.78 -3.69 12.38
CA PHE A 32 6.01 -3.57 11.16
C PHE A 32 5.09 -2.36 11.29
N ARG A 33 5.00 -1.60 10.22
CA ARG A 33 4.11 -0.45 10.18
C ARG A 33 3.35 -0.46 8.88
N ASP A 34 2.10 -0.07 8.94
CA ASP A 34 1.26 0.00 7.75
C ASP A 34 0.98 1.45 7.40
N ALA A 35 0.96 1.76 6.13
CA ALA A 35 0.59 3.08 5.66
C ALA A 35 -0.42 2.91 4.53
N VAL A 36 -1.41 3.78 4.51
CA VAL A 36 -2.44 3.75 3.48
C VAL A 36 -2.53 5.14 2.88
N GLY A 37 -2.56 5.24 1.59
CA GLY A 37 -2.70 6.53 0.93
C GLY A 37 -2.64 6.37 -0.56
N VAL A 38 -2.74 7.49 -1.25
CA VAL A 38 -2.63 7.51 -2.70
C VAL A 38 -1.15 7.57 -3.05
N LEU A 39 -0.71 6.68 -3.90
CA LEU A 39 0.69 6.65 -4.33
C LEU A 39 0.92 7.85 -5.23
N GLU A 40 1.74 8.77 -4.77
CA GLU A 40 2.01 9.99 -5.52
C GLU A 40 3.25 9.87 -6.37
N SER A 41 4.24 9.16 -5.91
CA SER A 41 5.45 8.99 -6.69
C SER A 41 6.20 7.77 -6.19
N TRP A 42 7.04 7.27 -7.02
CA TRP A 42 7.89 6.13 -6.68
C TRP A 42 9.15 6.31 -7.51
N THR A 43 10.09 7.05 -7.00
CA THR A 43 11.32 7.31 -7.73
C THR A 43 12.50 7.26 -6.79
N GLY A 44 13.65 6.92 -7.31
CA GLY A 44 14.85 6.93 -6.50
C GLY A 44 14.79 6.03 -5.29
N GLY A 45 14.03 4.96 -5.36
CA GLY A 45 13.93 4.04 -4.25
C GLY A 45 13.03 4.52 -3.12
N VAL A 46 12.18 5.52 -3.39
CA VAL A 46 11.29 6.07 -2.36
C VAL A 46 9.88 6.18 -2.91
N LEU A 47 8.92 5.68 -2.14
CA LEU A 47 7.51 5.85 -2.46
C LEU A 47 6.97 6.98 -1.61
N THR A 48 6.14 7.83 -2.19
CA THR A 48 5.46 8.88 -1.43
C THR A 48 3.97 8.61 -1.50
N LEU A 49 3.35 8.48 -0.35
CA LEU A 49 1.90 8.29 -0.26
C LEU A 49 1.27 9.52 0.36
N ARG A 50 0.12 9.92 -0.18
CA ARG A 50 -0.65 11.01 0.40
C ARG A 50 -1.83 10.44 1.17
N ARG A 51 -1.90 10.77 2.44
CA ARG A 51 -2.98 10.31 3.30
C ARG A 51 -4.22 11.15 3.10
N ARG A 52 -5.32 10.69 3.65
CA ARG A 52 -6.56 11.41 3.53
C ARG A 52 -6.53 12.79 4.11
N ASP A 53 -5.74 13.01 5.15
CA ASP A 53 -5.65 14.33 5.76
C ASP A 53 -4.73 15.27 4.99
N GLY A 54 -4.22 14.83 3.86
CA GLY A 54 -3.35 15.65 3.04
C GLY A 54 -1.87 15.54 3.36
N SER A 55 -1.53 14.86 4.44
CA SER A 55 -0.12 14.69 4.78
C SER A 55 0.49 13.61 3.89
N THR A 56 1.80 13.62 3.78
CA THR A 56 2.47 12.61 2.98
C THR A 56 3.42 11.81 3.86
N VAL A 57 3.68 10.59 3.44
CA VAL A 57 4.65 9.74 4.11
C VAL A 57 5.56 9.17 3.04
N GLU A 58 6.85 9.14 3.33
CA GLU A 58 7.83 8.58 2.41
C GLU A 58 8.26 7.22 2.93
N ILE A 59 8.35 6.26 2.05
CA ILE A 59 8.67 4.90 2.40
C ILE A 59 9.83 4.45 1.53
N ALA A 60 10.90 4.00 2.19
CA ALA A 60 12.03 3.46 1.46
C ALA A 60 11.59 2.15 0.82
N GLU A 61 11.85 2.01 -0.45
CA GLU A 61 11.42 0.84 -1.19
C GLU A 61 11.94 -0.45 -0.54
N ASP A 62 13.17 -0.44 -0.08
CA ASP A 62 13.74 -1.66 0.48
C ASP A 62 13.25 -1.96 1.90
N SER A 63 12.46 -1.09 2.49
CA SER A 63 11.83 -1.42 3.77
C SER A 63 10.46 -2.07 3.56
N MET A 64 9.95 -2.03 2.35
CA MET A 64 8.62 -2.50 2.05
C MET A 64 8.60 -4.01 1.99
N VAL A 65 7.72 -4.63 2.74
CA VAL A 65 7.63 -6.09 2.75
C VAL A 65 6.34 -6.58 2.09
N ALA A 66 5.34 -5.72 1.97
CA ALA A 66 4.09 -6.09 1.31
C ALA A 66 3.37 -4.84 0.88
N ALA A 67 2.63 -4.91 -0.19
CA ALA A 67 1.84 -3.78 -0.66
C ALA A 67 0.77 -4.26 -1.61
N LYS A 68 -0.36 -3.59 -1.61
CA LYS A 68 -1.42 -3.95 -2.54
C LYS A 68 -2.31 -2.75 -2.81
N ILE A 69 -3.05 -2.81 -3.89
CA ILE A 69 -4.03 -1.79 -4.24
C ILE A 69 -5.21 -1.96 -3.31
N VAL A 70 -5.69 -0.85 -2.78
CA VAL A 70 -6.90 -0.87 -1.97
C VAL A 70 -8.06 -0.73 -2.94
N THR A 71 -8.85 -1.77 -3.03
CA THR A 71 -9.98 -1.77 -3.93
C THR A 71 -11.21 -1.40 -3.14
N PRO A 72 -11.93 -0.37 -3.53
CA PRO A 72 -13.13 -0.01 -2.78
C PRO A 72 -14.15 -1.13 -2.89
N PRO A 73 -14.99 -1.29 -1.90
CA PRO A 73 -16.03 -2.30 -1.97
C PRO A 73 -17.00 -1.95 -3.08
N PRO A 74 -17.62 -2.92 -3.65
CA PRO A 74 -18.58 -2.65 -4.69
C PRO A 74 -19.71 -1.80 -4.15
N ARG A 75 -20.24 -0.87 -4.97
CA ARG A 75 -21.17 0.01 -4.52
C ARG A 75 -22.38 -0.51 -4.67
N ALA A 76 -22.56 -1.40 -4.34
CA ALA A 76 -23.72 -1.96 -4.53
C ALA A 76 -24.75 -1.23 -4.39
N SER A 77 -24.72 -0.95 -4.04
CA SER A 77 -25.61 -0.33 -3.91
C SER A 77 -25.91 0.41 -4.55
N SER A 78 -25.63 0.47 -4.93
CA SER A 78 -25.82 1.28 -5.53
C SER A 78 -26.69 1.10 -6.05
N THR A 79 -27.09 0.78 -5.94
CA THR A 79 -27.76 0.75 -6.28
C THR A 79 -28.37 1.13 -6.04
N GLY A 80 -28.56 1.23 -5.95
CA GLY A 80 -29.08 1.47 -5.68
C GLY A 80 -29.32 1.70 -5.67
N GLY A 81 -29.31 1.56 -5.77
CA GLY A 81 -29.56 1.66 -5.68
C GLY A 81 -29.48 1.64 -5.72
#